data_9053af79c476e52012eafedb9c055fab
#
_entry.id   9053af79c476e52012eafedb9c055fab
#
_cell.length_a   1.000
_cell.length_b   1.000
_cell.length_c   1.000
_cell.angle_alpha   90.00
_cell.angle_beta   90.00
_cell.angle_gamma   90.00
#
_symmetry.space_group_name_H-M   'P 1'
#
loop_
_entity.id
_entity.type
_entity.pdbx_description
1 polymer ?
#
loop_
_entity_poly.entity_id
_entity_poly.type
_entity_poly.pdbx_seq_one_letter_code
_entity_poly.pdbx_strand_id
1 'polypeptide(L)'
;MLRTEYIIDEITQWIDSNIHKPLKIEDVAARAGYSKWHLQRIFVQMKEVSLGKYIRDTKLRLAAKDLIETNEPVINIAYKYGFDSQQTFL
;
A
#
# COMPACT_ATOMS: atom_id res chain seq x y z
N MET A 1 14.82 4.39 19.76
CA MET A 1 14.14 4.55 18.47
C MET A 1 13.63 5.97 18.30
N LEU A 2 13.80 6.52 17.13
CA LEU A 2 13.26 7.83 16.82
C LEU A 2 11.75 7.73 16.63
N ARG A 3 11.03 8.78 17.04
CA ARG A 3 9.58 8.81 16.92
C ARG A 3 9.12 8.64 15.46
N THR A 4 9.87 9.23 14.53
CA THR A 4 9.56 9.13 13.10
C THR A 4 9.63 7.69 12.63
N GLU A 5 10.66 6.95 13.05
CA GLU A 5 10.77 5.53 12.69
C GLU A 5 9.60 4.72 13.21
N TYR A 6 9.19 4.99 14.44
CA TYR A 6 8.05 4.30 15.03
C TYR A 6 6.77 4.58 14.24
N ILE A 7 6.55 5.84 13.87
CA ILE A 7 5.35 6.22 13.13
C ILE A 7 5.34 5.57 11.75
N ILE A 8 6.48 5.52 11.07
CA ILE A 8 6.56 4.91 9.75
C ILE A 8 6.33 3.40 9.84
N ASP A 9 6.90 2.74 10.83
CA ASP A 9 6.67 1.30 11.02
C ASP A 9 5.19 1.01 11.32
N GLU A 10 4.57 1.83 12.13
CA GLU A 10 3.15 1.69 12.43
C GLU A 10 2.30 1.90 11.19
N ILE A 11 2.66 2.87 10.36
CA ILE A 11 1.96 3.16 9.12
C ILE A 11 2.09 1.99 8.13
N THR A 12 3.28 1.40 8.00
CA THR A 12 3.43 0.25 7.11
C THR A 12 2.61 -0.95 7.57
N GLN A 13 2.55 -1.18 8.88
CA GLN A 13 1.69 -2.24 9.41
C GLN A 13 0.22 -1.97 9.13
N TRP A 14 -0.22 -0.71 9.30
CA TRP A 14 -1.59 -0.34 9.02
C TRP A 14 -1.93 -0.51 7.53
N ILE A 15 -1.01 -0.10 6.65
CA ILE A 15 -1.18 -0.29 5.20
C ILE A 15 -1.34 -1.77 4.88
N ASP A 16 -0.47 -2.60 5.42
CA ASP A 16 -0.51 -4.04 5.14
C ASP A 16 -1.83 -4.66 5.64
N SER A 17 -2.34 -4.19 6.78
CA SER A 17 -3.61 -4.66 7.32
C SER A 17 -4.81 -4.20 6.51
N ASN A 18 -4.67 -3.14 5.72
CA ASN A 18 -5.75 -2.56 4.93
C ASN A 18 -5.48 -2.65 3.43
N ILE A 19 -4.59 -3.55 3.03
CA ILE A 19 -4.10 -3.61 1.65
C ILE A 19 -5.20 -3.94 0.63
N HIS A 20 -6.28 -4.57 1.07
CA HIS A 20 -7.41 -4.92 0.20
C HIS A 20 -8.33 -3.74 -0.09
N LYS A 21 -8.12 -2.61 0.59
CA LYS A 21 -8.95 -1.43 0.44
C LYS A 21 -8.30 -0.44 -0.50
N PRO A 22 -9.08 0.45 -1.15
CA PRO A 22 -8.50 1.60 -1.84
C PRO A 22 -7.82 2.49 -0.80
N LEU A 23 -6.51 2.67 -0.94
CA LEU A 23 -5.73 3.45 0.01
C LEU A 23 -5.29 4.75 -0.65
N LYS A 24 -5.81 5.87 -0.17
CA LYS A 24 -5.41 7.19 -0.65
C LYS A 24 -4.31 7.73 0.25
N ILE A 25 -3.37 8.44 -0.35
CA ILE A 25 -2.24 8.99 0.41
C ILE A 25 -2.73 9.97 1.47
N GLU A 26 -3.78 10.73 1.17
CA GLU A 26 -4.38 11.65 2.14
C GLU A 26 -4.87 10.92 3.39
N ASP A 27 -5.49 9.75 3.20
CA ASP A 27 -6.01 8.96 4.32
C ASP A 27 -4.88 8.39 5.16
N VAL A 28 -3.81 7.94 4.51
CA VAL A 28 -2.64 7.42 5.22
C VAL A 28 -1.97 8.53 6.01
N ALA A 29 -1.85 9.72 5.42
CA ALA A 29 -1.25 10.87 6.08
C ALA A 29 -2.07 11.29 7.30
N ALA A 30 -3.39 11.31 7.19
CA ALA A 30 -4.27 11.63 8.30
C ALA A 30 -4.08 10.63 9.44
N ARG A 31 -3.94 9.36 9.13
CA ARG A 31 -3.69 8.32 10.12
C ARG A 31 -2.37 8.55 10.85
N ALA A 32 -1.35 9.00 10.13
CA ALA A 32 -0.03 9.25 10.70
C ALA A 32 0.04 10.57 11.48
N GLY A 33 -0.93 11.46 11.29
CA GLY A 33 -0.88 12.78 11.88
C GLY A 33 0.06 13.73 11.16
N TYR A 34 0.36 13.45 9.89
CA TYR A 34 1.24 14.27 9.07
C TYR A 34 0.46 14.87 7.90
N SER A 35 1.02 15.93 7.31
CA SER A 35 0.55 16.38 6.01
C SER A 35 0.97 15.36 4.94
N LYS A 36 0.25 15.36 3.83
CA LYS A 36 0.56 14.49 2.70
C LYS A 36 2.02 14.65 2.24
N TRP A 37 2.47 15.90 2.12
CA TRP A 37 3.83 16.19 1.68
C TRP A 37 4.87 15.68 2.66
N HIS A 38 4.63 15.91 3.94
CA HIS A 38 5.57 15.52 4.98
C HIS A 38 5.68 14.00 5.05
N LEU A 39 4.54 13.31 5.01
CA LEU A 39 4.54 11.85 5.04
C LEU A 39 5.30 11.27 3.86
N GLN A 40 5.05 11.78 2.65
CA GLN A 40 5.72 11.25 1.47
C GLN A 40 7.22 11.41 1.54
N ARG A 41 7.69 12.57 2.02
CA ARG A 41 9.12 12.82 2.15
C ARG A 41 9.77 11.89 3.17
N ILE A 42 9.16 11.75 4.33
CA ILE A 42 9.71 10.90 5.39
C ILE A 42 9.70 9.44 4.93
N PHE A 43 8.64 9.02 4.27
CA PHE A 43 8.54 7.64 3.83
C PHE A 43 9.67 7.28 2.85
N VAL A 44 9.94 8.14 1.88
CA VAL A 44 11.04 7.92 0.94
C VAL A 44 12.38 7.85 1.67
N GLN A 45 12.59 8.74 2.64
CA GLN A 45 13.84 8.75 3.40
C GLN A 45 14.06 7.47 4.19
N MET A 46 12.98 6.87 4.71
CA MET A 46 13.12 5.71 5.59
C MET A 46 12.96 4.37 4.87
N LYS A 47 12.17 4.33 3.81
CA LYS A 47 11.91 3.07 3.10
C LYS A 47 12.54 3.02 1.71
N GLU A 48 13.11 4.11 1.25
CA GLU A 48 13.79 4.22 -0.03
C GLU A 48 12.89 3.99 -1.24
N VAL A 49 11.58 4.00 -1.03
CA VAL A 49 10.57 3.95 -2.11
C VAL A 49 9.47 4.94 -1.76
N SER A 50 8.77 5.42 -2.79
CA SER A 50 7.63 6.30 -2.54
C SER A 50 6.49 5.52 -1.89
N LEU A 51 5.65 6.23 -1.15
CA LEU A 51 4.50 5.62 -0.49
C LEU A 51 3.55 4.98 -1.50
N GLY A 52 3.25 5.68 -2.60
CA GLY A 52 2.38 5.14 -3.64
C GLY A 52 2.94 3.87 -4.26
N LYS A 53 4.25 3.86 -4.52
CA LYS A 53 4.90 2.68 -5.07
C LYS A 53 4.86 1.52 -4.08
N TYR A 54 5.09 1.79 -2.81
CA TYR A 54 5.03 0.75 -1.77
C TYR A 54 3.65 0.09 -1.74
N ILE A 55 2.59 0.90 -1.74
CA ILE A 55 1.22 0.39 -1.70
C ILE A 55 0.94 -0.46 -2.93
N ARG A 56 1.26 0.07 -4.11
CA ARG A 56 1.00 -0.64 -5.36
C ARG A 56 1.78 -1.94 -5.46
N ASP A 57 3.08 -1.90 -5.13
CA ASP A 57 3.92 -3.09 -5.21
C ASP A 57 3.47 -4.16 -4.23
N THR A 58 3.02 -3.77 -3.04
CA THR A 58 2.49 -4.71 -2.06
C THR A 58 1.22 -5.38 -2.59
N LYS A 59 0.31 -4.60 -3.17
CA LYS A 59 -0.91 -5.14 -3.77
C LYS A 59 -0.60 -6.10 -4.91
N LEU A 60 0.33 -5.73 -5.78
CA LEU A 60 0.69 -6.57 -6.92
C LEU A 60 1.35 -7.87 -6.46
N ARG A 61 2.21 -7.80 -5.45
CA ARG A 61 2.86 -8.99 -4.92
C ARG A 61 1.86 -9.98 -4.34
N LEU A 62 0.91 -9.48 -3.57
CA LEU A 62 -0.11 -10.35 -2.97
C LEU A 62 -1.07 -10.87 -4.03
N ALA A 63 -1.41 -10.07 -5.02
CA ALA A 63 -2.25 -10.52 -6.13
C ALA A 63 -1.56 -11.60 -6.94
N ALA A 64 -0.27 -11.45 -7.20
CA ALA A 64 0.51 -12.47 -7.92
C ALA A 64 0.54 -13.78 -7.13
N LYS A 65 0.68 -13.69 -5.81
CA LYS A 65 0.64 -14.86 -4.95
C LYS A 65 -0.70 -15.57 -5.07
N ASP A 66 -1.79 -14.82 -5.05
CA ASP A 66 -3.13 -15.40 -5.18
C ASP A 66 -3.32 -16.09 -6.55
N LEU A 67 -2.78 -15.49 -7.62
CA LEU A 67 -2.86 -16.10 -8.95
C LEU A 67 -2.15 -17.46 -9.01
N ILE A 68 -1.07 -17.59 -8.27
CA ILE A 68 -0.30 -18.84 -8.23
C ILE A 68 -0.97 -19.87 -7.33
N GLU A 69 -1.48 -19.46 -6.19
CA GLU A 69 -1.96 -20.37 -5.15
C GLU A 69 -3.44 -20.70 -5.25
N THR A 70 -4.22 -19.94 -6.03
CA THR A 70 -5.66 -20.17 -6.15
C THR A 70 -6.04 -20.27 -7.63
N ASN A 71 -7.28 -20.72 -7.86
CA ASN A 71 -7.83 -20.79 -9.21
C ASN A 71 -8.81 -19.65 -9.49
N GLU A 72 -8.75 -18.59 -8.69
CA GLU A 72 -9.64 -17.46 -8.88
C GLU A 72 -9.36 -16.73 -10.20
N PRO A 73 -10.41 -16.27 -10.90
CA PRO A 73 -10.21 -15.46 -12.10
C PRO A 73 -9.45 -14.18 -11.79
N VAL A 74 -8.66 -13.72 -12.75
CA VAL A 74 -7.86 -12.50 -12.62
C VAL A 74 -8.71 -11.31 -12.18
N ILE A 75 -9.92 -11.18 -12.76
CA ILE A 75 -10.79 -10.05 -12.45
C ILE A 75 -11.20 -10.05 -10.97
N ASN A 76 -11.44 -11.22 -10.39
CA ASN A 76 -11.79 -11.31 -8.98
C ASN A 76 -10.63 -10.91 -8.09
N ILE A 77 -9.42 -11.33 -8.45
CA ILE A 77 -8.22 -10.98 -7.70
C ILE A 77 -7.97 -9.47 -7.79
N ALA A 78 -8.16 -8.89 -8.96
CA ALA A 78 -8.00 -7.44 -9.13
C ALA A 78 -8.95 -6.67 -8.21
N TYR A 79 -10.22 -7.07 -8.16
CA TYR A 79 -11.17 -6.42 -7.28
C TYR A 79 -10.83 -6.61 -5.80
N LYS A 80 -10.35 -7.79 -5.45
CA LYS A 80 -9.97 -8.10 -4.07
C LYS A 80 -8.93 -7.12 -3.53
N TYR A 81 -8.02 -6.67 -4.37
CA TYR A 81 -6.96 -5.74 -3.98
C TYR A 81 -7.24 -4.29 -4.36
N GLY A 82 -8.48 -4.00 -4.75
CA GLY A 82 -8.89 -2.63 -4.98
C GLY A 82 -8.45 -2.01 -6.29
N PHE A 83 -8.11 -2.82 -7.28
CA PHE A 83 -7.80 -2.31 -8.62
C PHE A 83 -9.09 -2.04 -9.38
N ASP A 84 -9.21 -0.84 -9.92
CA ASP A 84 -10.41 -0.43 -10.62
C ASP A 84 -10.55 -1.04 -12.01
N SER A 85 -9.44 -1.50 -12.57
CA SER A 85 -9.42 -1.94 -13.95
C SER A 85 -8.31 -2.96 -14.12
N GLN A 86 -8.50 -3.88 -15.06
CA GLN A 86 -7.48 -4.86 -15.40
C GLN A 86 -6.22 -4.21 -15.93
N GLN A 87 -6.33 -3.02 -16.51
CA GLN A 87 -5.16 -2.31 -17.03
C GLN A 87 -4.16 -2.00 -15.93
N THR A 88 -4.65 -1.67 -14.74
CA THR A 88 -3.79 -1.41 -13.60
C THR A 88 -3.05 -2.66 -13.16
N PHE A 89 -3.68 -3.81 -13.30
CA PHE A 89 -3.13 -5.10 -12.88
C PHE A 89 -2.16 -5.67 -13.90
N LEU A 90 -2.53 -5.54 -15.14
CA LEU A 90 -1.74 -6.08 -16.25
C LEU A 90 -0.66 -5.12 -16.69
#